data_b1a110b4340b81ba48447e5d4612ae72
#
_entry.id   b1a110b4340b81ba48447e5d4612ae72
#
_cell.length_a   1.000
_cell.length_b   1.000
_cell.length_c   1.000
_cell.angle_alpha   90.00
_cell.angle_beta   90.00
_cell.angle_gamma   90.00
#
_symmetry.space_group_name_H-M   'P 1'
#
loop_
_entity.id
_entity.type
_entity.pdbx_description
1 polymer ?
#
loop_
_entity_poly.entity_id
_entity_poly.type
_entity_poly.pdbx_seq_one_letter_code
_entity_poly.pdbx_strand_id
1 'polypeptide(L)'
;MYNQGYSGLGVNPNMYPQNVYTQGTTLPTLNTGLSYGSTFQNPGGFLQPGMQGVGVGGYAAQPMMGQPMMTQPMMTQPMMGQPMMGQPMMNQPMMGMNAFNPQLDCTTLRNSMRGLGTDEDTIINLICQRTNMERQQIKQYYISSYGRDLIQDLKKELSGNFESVVVAMFQTPAEFDAECLHKAMAGIGTDESVLIEIIASRPSFQLEQIKQTYRMKYNKDLVRAIEKETSGNLRKLLVSLLLAQRSQNQVPNQQQCMMDAQALYKAGEGRWGTDESTFNQIFSTRSPAEIACINQCYVSIRGKSLEKAIDSEFSGDAKKLFMTLLKVLINPPSYFAERIHDSIKGIGTKDDKLIRNIVSRCEIDMPQIKQCYRSMYGRDLLHDVRGDTSGDYKKILSGLIVRF
;
A
#
# COMPACT_ATOMS: atom_id res chain seq x y z
N MET A 1 34.28 23.85 -6.45
CA MET A 1 33.37 24.53 -7.38
C MET A 1 32.59 23.49 -8.14
N TYR A 2 31.40 23.16 -7.70
CA TYR A 2 30.30 22.64 -8.51
C TYR A 2 29.04 22.83 -7.66
N ASN A 3 28.42 23.97 -7.89
CA ASN A 3 27.13 24.33 -7.38
C ASN A 3 26.15 24.11 -8.53
N GLN A 4 25.36 23.06 -8.50
CA GLN A 4 24.20 22.94 -9.36
C GLN A 4 22.97 22.83 -8.46
N GLY A 5 22.15 23.88 -8.54
CA GLY A 5 20.92 24.05 -7.83
C GLY A 5 19.87 23.01 -8.26
N TYR A 6 19.29 22.35 -7.28
CA TYR A 6 18.05 21.60 -7.43
C TYR A 6 16.90 22.61 -7.49
N SER A 7 16.54 23.01 -8.71
CA SER A 7 15.30 23.72 -8.98
C SER A 7 14.14 22.74 -8.87
N GLY A 8 13.14 23.14 -8.07
CA GLY A 8 11.98 22.40 -7.63
C GLY A 8 11.27 21.57 -8.69
N LEU A 9 11.24 20.27 -8.46
CA LEU A 9 10.19 19.41 -8.95
C LEU A 9 9.05 19.50 -7.93
N GLY A 10 8.00 20.24 -8.29
CA GLY A 10 6.79 20.36 -7.50
C GLY A 10 6.22 18.97 -7.23
N VAL A 11 6.15 18.60 -5.97
CA VAL A 11 5.47 17.40 -5.52
C VAL A 11 3.98 17.61 -5.80
N ASN A 12 3.43 16.88 -6.78
CA ASN A 12 2.00 16.87 -7.04
C ASN A 12 1.32 16.08 -5.90
N PRO A 13 0.50 16.71 -5.03
CA PRO A 13 -0.11 16.03 -3.89
C PRO A 13 -1.16 14.96 -4.26
N ASN A 14 -1.51 14.83 -5.54
CA ASN A 14 -2.51 13.88 -6.03
C ASN A 14 -1.91 12.54 -6.51
N MET A 15 -0.67 12.21 -6.16
CA MET A 15 0.03 11.03 -6.67
C MET A 15 -0.31 9.70 -5.97
N TYR A 16 -1.27 9.67 -5.08
CA TYR A 16 -1.80 8.42 -4.54
C TYR A 16 -3.16 8.16 -5.18
N PRO A 17 -3.34 7.06 -5.91
CA PRO A 17 -4.69 6.68 -6.35
C PRO A 17 -5.53 6.33 -5.12
N GLN A 18 -6.40 7.27 -4.74
CA GLN A 18 -7.31 7.15 -3.60
C GLN A 18 -8.43 6.11 -3.81
N ASN A 19 -8.49 5.42 -4.98
CA ASN A 19 -9.71 4.74 -5.42
C ASN A 19 -9.56 3.25 -5.80
N VAL A 20 -8.62 2.49 -5.25
CA VAL A 20 -8.54 1.05 -5.59
C VAL A 20 -9.23 0.13 -4.57
N TYR A 21 -9.64 0.62 -3.38
CA TYR A 21 -10.18 -0.27 -2.32
C TYR A 21 -11.42 0.25 -1.57
N THR A 22 -12.27 1.07 -2.18
CA THR A 22 -13.54 1.50 -1.56
C THR A 22 -14.78 1.00 -2.29
N GLN A 23 -14.84 -0.28 -2.65
CA GLN A 23 -16.12 -0.95 -2.83
C GLN A 23 -16.15 -2.20 -1.97
N GLY A 24 -16.73 -2.04 -0.79
CA GLY A 24 -17.12 -3.14 0.07
C GLY A 24 -18.21 -3.97 -0.62
N THR A 25 -17.82 -5.08 -1.22
CA THR A 25 -18.76 -6.16 -1.51
C THR A 25 -19.07 -6.84 -0.18
N THR A 26 -20.27 -6.59 0.33
CA THR A 26 -20.89 -7.39 1.37
C THR A 26 -20.94 -8.85 0.91
N LEU A 27 -20.15 -9.69 1.56
CA LEU A 27 -20.27 -11.14 1.43
C LEU A 27 -21.63 -11.58 2.00
N PRO A 28 -22.36 -12.53 1.35
CA PRO A 28 -23.56 -13.09 1.92
C PRO A 28 -23.20 -13.88 3.18
N THR A 29 -23.79 -13.51 4.29
CA THR A 29 -23.75 -14.23 5.56
C THR A 29 -24.39 -15.60 5.39
N LEU A 30 -23.59 -16.65 5.45
CA LEU A 30 -24.06 -18.00 5.68
C LEU A 30 -24.52 -18.09 7.14
N ASN A 31 -25.83 -18.18 7.30
CA ASN A 31 -26.54 -18.38 8.56
C ASN A 31 -26.36 -19.86 9.03
N THR A 32 -25.41 -20.11 9.91
CA THR A 32 -25.38 -21.35 10.69
C THR A 32 -25.76 -20.99 12.10
N GLY A 33 -27.03 -21.26 12.42
CA GLY A 33 -27.57 -21.16 13.77
C GLY A 33 -26.89 -22.14 14.73
N LEU A 34 -26.30 -21.60 15.79
CA LEU A 34 -26.11 -22.29 17.05
C LEU A 34 -26.30 -21.29 18.19
N SER A 35 -27.44 -21.43 18.85
CA SER A 35 -27.84 -20.75 20.06
C SER A 35 -27.02 -21.26 21.25
N TYR A 36 -26.37 -20.37 21.98
CA TYR A 36 -26.02 -20.57 23.38
C TYR A 36 -26.37 -19.32 24.17
N GLY A 37 -27.41 -19.46 24.97
CA GLY A 37 -27.79 -18.50 25.98
C GLY A 37 -26.81 -18.52 27.16
N SER A 38 -26.47 -17.36 27.66
CA SER A 38 -26.10 -17.17 29.07
C SER A 38 -26.45 -15.75 29.50
N THR A 39 -27.44 -15.70 30.37
CA THR A 39 -27.84 -14.58 31.20
C THR A 39 -26.72 -14.19 32.17
N PHE A 40 -26.37 -12.90 32.21
CA PHE A 40 -25.76 -12.30 33.40
C PHE A 40 -26.51 -11.04 33.78
N GLN A 41 -27.04 -11.09 35.02
CA GLN A 41 -27.74 -10.06 35.76
C GLN A 41 -26.76 -8.95 36.19
N ASN A 42 -27.30 -7.75 36.15
CA ASN A 42 -26.69 -6.55 36.74
C ASN A 42 -27.35 -6.29 38.11
N PRO A 43 -26.67 -5.96 39.17
CA PRO A 43 -27.31 -5.29 40.31
C PRO A 43 -26.63 -3.97 40.71
N GLY A 44 -27.46 -2.99 41.00
CA GLY A 44 -27.24 -1.84 41.90
C GLY A 44 -26.79 -0.57 41.20
N GLY A 45 -27.48 0.44 41.09
CA GLY A 45 -28.43 1.26 41.79
C GLY A 45 -27.83 2.20 42.80
N PHE A 46 -27.73 3.54 42.50
CA PHE A 46 -27.84 4.60 43.55
C PHE A 46 -28.18 5.96 42.89
N LEU A 47 -29.37 6.43 43.13
CA LEU A 47 -29.92 7.70 43.56
C LEU A 47 -29.31 9.05 43.08
N GLN A 48 -30.18 9.84 42.43
CA GLN A 48 -30.19 11.32 42.43
C GLN A 48 -30.56 11.90 43.80
N PRO A 49 -30.28 13.21 44.06
CA PRO A 49 -31.23 14.32 43.84
C PRO A 49 -30.52 15.59 43.34
N GLY A 50 -31.08 16.50 42.56
CA GLY A 50 -32.26 17.33 42.69
C GLY A 50 -31.83 18.80 42.74
N MET A 51 -32.44 19.64 41.92
CA MET A 51 -32.99 20.98 42.15
C MET A 51 -32.91 21.88 40.93
N GLN A 52 -34.09 22.26 40.43
CA GLN A 52 -34.70 23.62 40.29
C GLN A 52 -33.87 24.60 39.44
N GLY A 53 -34.35 25.27 38.40
CA GLY A 53 -35.68 25.77 38.09
C GLY A 53 -35.51 27.19 37.51
N VAL A 54 -36.51 27.72 36.77
CA VAL A 54 -36.67 29.11 36.23
C VAL A 54 -36.06 29.28 34.81
N GLY A 55 -36.75 29.62 33.71
CA GLY A 55 -38.04 30.18 33.50
C GLY A 55 -38.03 31.04 32.21
N VAL A 56 -39.00 30.82 31.33
CA VAL A 56 -39.71 31.77 30.48
C VAL A 56 -38.95 32.49 29.32
N GLY A 57 -39.50 32.31 28.11
CA GLY A 57 -39.26 33.18 26.95
C GLY A 57 -39.73 32.53 25.63
N GLY A 58 -41.06 32.48 25.41
CA GLY A 58 -41.64 32.07 24.14
C GLY A 58 -41.54 33.17 23.09
N TYR A 59 -41.30 32.79 21.84
CA TYR A 59 -41.69 33.58 20.68
C TYR A 59 -42.38 32.70 19.66
N ALA A 60 -43.51 33.22 19.19
CA ALA A 60 -44.53 32.60 18.38
C ALA A 60 -44.07 32.28 16.97
N ALA A 61 -44.51 31.13 16.44
CA ALA A 61 -44.46 30.78 15.04
C ALA A 61 -45.53 31.52 14.25
N GLN A 62 -45.14 32.17 13.14
CA GLN A 62 -46.10 32.63 12.13
C GLN A 62 -46.14 31.66 10.94
N PRO A 63 -47.31 31.40 10.34
CA PRO A 63 -47.43 30.47 9.22
C PRO A 63 -47.17 31.22 7.89
N MET A 64 -46.29 30.66 7.06
CA MET A 64 -46.10 31.08 5.68
C MET A 64 -47.21 30.52 4.80
N MET A 65 -47.97 31.39 4.17
CA MET A 65 -48.98 31.09 3.15
C MET A 65 -48.33 30.59 1.86
N GLY A 66 -48.82 29.46 1.35
CA GLY A 66 -48.48 28.92 0.03
C GLY A 66 -49.07 29.74 -1.10
N GLN A 67 -48.31 29.98 -2.16
CA GLN A 67 -48.80 30.45 -3.44
C GLN A 67 -48.94 29.27 -4.41
N PRO A 68 -50.01 29.23 -5.25
CA PRO A 68 -50.23 28.13 -6.19
C PRO A 68 -49.37 28.27 -7.45
N MET A 69 -48.68 27.21 -7.83
CA MET A 69 -48.03 27.07 -9.14
C MET A 69 -49.07 26.90 -10.25
N MET A 70 -49.06 27.80 -11.20
CA MET A 70 -49.83 27.69 -12.47
C MET A 70 -49.13 26.65 -13.38
N THR A 71 -49.85 25.60 -13.70
CA THR A 71 -49.54 24.65 -14.77
C THR A 71 -49.91 25.22 -16.12
N GLN A 72 -48.93 25.36 -17.02
CA GLN A 72 -49.19 25.60 -18.44
C GLN A 72 -49.28 24.27 -19.22
N PRO A 73 -50.21 24.12 -20.17
CA PRO A 73 -50.31 22.89 -20.96
C PRO A 73 -49.29 22.88 -22.10
N MET A 74 -48.54 21.78 -22.20
CA MET A 74 -47.69 21.48 -23.35
C MET A 74 -48.55 21.10 -24.56
N MET A 75 -48.43 21.86 -25.64
CA MET A 75 -48.96 21.52 -26.95
C MET A 75 -48.08 20.41 -27.58
N THR A 76 -48.69 19.27 -27.84
CA THR A 76 -48.13 18.18 -28.67
C THR A 76 -48.28 18.55 -30.14
N GLN A 77 -47.13 18.63 -30.86
CA GLN A 77 -47.11 18.60 -32.32
C GLN A 77 -46.79 17.19 -32.79
N PRO A 78 -47.46 16.68 -33.85
CA PRO A 78 -47.15 15.36 -34.40
C PRO A 78 -45.92 15.45 -35.33
N MET A 79 -44.90 14.71 -35.04
CA MET A 79 -43.74 14.47 -35.93
C MET A 79 -44.15 13.42 -36.99
N MET A 80 -44.18 13.83 -38.23
CA MET A 80 -44.24 12.91 -39.39
C MET A 80 -42.94 12.08 -39.48
N GLY A 81 -43.12 10.75 -39.55
CA GLY A 81 -42.04 9.81 -39.74
C GLY A 81 -41.47 9.88 -41.15
N GLN A 82 -40.16 9.99 -41.27
CA GLN A 82 -39.41 9.61 -42.46
C GLN A 82 -38.73 8.26 -42.22
N PRO A 83 -38.75 7.31 -43.16
CA PRO A 83 -38.07 6.04 -43.02
C PRO A 83 -36.56 6.24 -43.22
N MET A 84 -35.78 6.03 -42.17
CA MET A 84 -34.33 5.91 -42.25
C MET A 84 -33.98 4.54 -42.84
N MET A 85 -33.47 4.54 -44.06
CA MET A 85 -32.81 3.36 -44.67
C MET A 85 -31.62 2.97 -43.79
N GLY A 86 -31.67 1.71 -43.28
CA GLY A 86 -30.57 1.11 -42.53
C GLY A 86 -29.35 0.92 -43.42
N GLN A 87 -28.26 1.60 -43.07
CA GLN A 87 -26.95 1.18 -43.51
C GLN A 87 -26.44 0.09 -42.55
N PRO A 88 -25.89 -1.04 -43.05
CA PRO A 88 -25.28 -2.02 -42.16
C PRO A 88 -24.04 -1.41 -41.56
N MET A 89 -24.05 -1.22 -40.24
CA MET A 89 -22.83 -0.97 -39.50
C MET A 89 -21.88 -2.16 -39.69
N MET A 90 -20.87 -1.95 -40.51
CA MET A 90 -19.71 -2.85 -40.50
C MET A 90 -19.15 -2.88 -39.09
N ASN A 91 -19.32 -4.01 -38.44
CA ASN A 91 -18.59 -4.38 -37.23
C ASN A 91 -17.10 -4.38 -37.58
N GLN A 92 -16.42 -3.25 -37.33
CA GLN A 92 -14.96 -3.30 -37.22
C GLN A 92 -14.65 -4.06 -35.93
N PRO A 93 -13.86 -5.15 -36.01
CA PRO A 93 -13.39 -5.78 -34.78
C PRO A 93 -12.50 -4.76 -34.06
N MET A 94 -12.96 -4.24 -32.95
CA MET A 94 -12.11 -3.58 -31.98
C MET A 94 -11.00 -4.56 -31.63
N MET A 95 -9.77 -4.26 -32.03
CA MET A 95 -8.59 -5.04 -31.67
C MET A 95 -8.56 -5.21 -30.17
N GLY A 96 -8.67 -6.48 -29.75
CA GLY A 96 -8.94 -6.94 -28.41
C GLY A 96 -7.99 -6.41 -27.35
N MET A 97 -8.52 -5.60 -26.45
CA MET A 97 -8.24 -5.82 -25.05
C MET A 97 -8.88 -7.18 -24.71
N ASN A 98 -8.06 -8.19 -24.41
CA ASN A 98 -8.56 -9.48 -23.91
C ASN A 98 -9.37 -9.19 -22.65
N ALA A 99 -10.69 -9.12 -22.81
CA ALA A 99 -11.60 -8.90 -21.69
C ALA A 99 -11.29 -9.97 -20.63
N PHE A 100 -11.15 -9.57 -19.39
CA PHE A 100 -10.87 -10.50 -18.30
C PHE A 100 -11.98 -11.56 -18.21
N ASN A 101 -11.58 -12.82 -18.27
CA ASN A 101 -12.46 -13.96 -18.09
C ASN A 101 -11.77 -14.98 -17.16
N PRO A 102 -12.19 -15.08 -15.88
CA PRO A 102 -11.54 -15.95 -14.92
C PRO A 102 -11.61 -17.43 -15.29
N GLN A 103 -12.66 -17.85 -15.99
CA GLN A 103 -12.81 -19.23 -16.46
C GLN A 103 -11.78 -19.57 -17.54
N LEU A 104 -11.62 -18.68 -18.53
CA LEU A 104 -10.64 -18.87 -19.59
C LEU A 104 -9.22 -18.85 -19.05
N ASP A 105 -8.91 -17.86 -18.19
CA ASP A 105 -7.60 -17.73 -17.57
C ASP A 105 -7.25 -18.95 -16.71
N CYS A 106 -8.22 -19.45 -15.95
CA CYS A 106 -8.09 -20.65 -15.14
C CYS A 106 -7.82 -21.89 -16.00
N THR A 107 -8.53 -22.04 -17.13
CA THR A 107 -8.32 -23.13 -18.08
C THR A 107 -6.95 -23.03 -18.74
N THR A 108 -6.54 -21.82 -19.11
CA THR A 108 -5.22 -21.53 -19.68
C THR A 108 -4.11 -21.94 -18.72
N LEU A 109 -4.15 -21.49 -17.44
CA LEU A 109 -3.18 -21.88 -16.42
C LEU A 109 -3.16 -23.39 -16.19
N ARG A 110 -4.32 -24.03 -16.15
CA ARG A 110 -4.37 -25.48 -15.97
C ARG A 110 -3.73 -26.22 -17.14
N ASN A 111 -3.95 -25.76 -18.36
CA ASN A 111 -3.36 -26.37 -19.56
C ASN A 111 -1.85 -26.14 -19.64
N SER A 112 -1.35 -24.97 -19.24
CA SER A 112 0.09 -24.67 -19.19
C SER A 112 0.87 -25.54 -18.18
N MET A 113 0.17 -26.13 -17.20
CA MET A 113 0.72 -27.05 -16.19
C MET A 113 0.46 -28.54 -16.51
N ARG A 114 -0.06 -28.88 -17.71
CA ARG A 114 -0.39 -30.25 -18.08
C ARG A 114 0.59 -30.81 -19.10
N GLY A 115 0.98 -32.06 -18.90
CA GLY A 115 1.79 -32.80 -19.86
C GLY A 115 3.22 -33.00 -19.40
N LEU A 116 4.14 -33.11 -20.35
CA LEU A 116 5.58 -33.22 -20.07
C LEU A 116 6.18 -31.79 -20.15
N GLY A 117 6.52 -31.22 -18.99
CA GLY A 117 6.99 -29.84 -18.89
C GLY A 117 5.86 -28.83 -18.65
N THR A 118 6.25 -27.58 -18.48
CA THR A 118 5.37 -26.44 -18.18
C THR A 118 5.52 -25.40 -19.30
N ASP A 119 4.44 -24.72 -19.65
CA ASP A 119 4.48 -23.55 -20.54
C ASP A 119 4.59 -22.28 -19.70
N GLU A 120 5.84 -21.95 -19.33
CA GLU A 120 6.18 -20.79 -18.49
C GLU A 120 5.82 -19.47 -19.19
N ASP A 121 5.97 -19.38 -20.50
CA ASP A 121 5.66 -18.16 -21.25
C ASP A 121 4.16 -17.82 -21.18
N THR A 122 3.28 -18.80 -21.26
CA THR A 122 1.84 -18.62 -21.06
C THR A 122 1.53 -18.17 -19.62
N ILE A 123 2.16 -18.75 -18.61
CA ILE A 123 2.00 -18.34 -17.20
C ILE A 123 2.46 -16.89 -17.02
N ILE A 124 3.64 -16.53 -17.51
CA ILE A 124 4.20 -15.17 -17.43
C ILE A 124 3.28 -14.16 -18.09
N ASN A 125 2.85 -14.42 -19.32
CA ASN A 125 1.98 -13.51 -20.07
C ASN A 125 0.66 -13.27 -19.35
N LEU A 126 0.04 -14.33 -18.82
CA LEU A 126 -1.21 -14.21 -18.08
C LEU A 126 -1.01 -13.37 -16.80
N ILE A 127 -0.03 -13.70 -15.98
CA ILE A 127 0.25 -12.98 -14.70
C ILE A 127 0.52 -11.50 -14.96
N CYS A 128 1.34 -11.19 -15.98
CA CYS A 128 1.69 -9.82 -16.32
C CYS A 128 0.50 -9.02 -16.90
N GLN A 129 -0.53 -9.66 -17.44
CA GLN A 129 -1.71 -8.99 -17.98
C GLN A 129 -2.85 -8.80 -16.97
N ARG A 130 -2.83 -9.44 -15.84
CA ARG A 130 -3.90 -9.41 -14.83
C ARG A 130 -3.52 -8.59 -13.61
N THR A 131 -4.48 -7.84 -13.07
CA THR A 131 -4.37 -7.15 -11.78
C THR A 131 -4.40 -8.15 -10.63
N ASN A 132 -3.97 -7.73 -9.45
CA ASN A 132 -4.04 -8.58 -8.26
C ASN A 132 -5.47 -9.05 -7.99
N MET A 133 -6.47 -8.18 -8.13
CA MET A 133 -7.88 -8.52 -7.94
C MET A 133 -8.33 -9.62 -8.93
N GLU A 134 -7.97 -9.52 -10.21
CA GLU A 134 -8.28 -10.54 -11.20
C GLU A 134 -7.58 -11.87 -10.88
N ARG A 135 -6.32 -11.83 -10.45
CA ARG A 135 -5.61 -13.05 -10.01
C ARG A 135 -6.25 -13.71 -8.79
N GLN A 136 -6.82 -12.95 -7.84
CA GLN A 136 -7.59 -13.53 -6.75
C GLN A 136 -8.88 -14.21 -7.25
N GLN A 137 -9.57 -13.63 -8.23
CA GLN A 137 -10.75 -14.26 -8.85
C GLN A 137 -10.36 -15.56 -9.58
N ILE A 138 -9.22 -15.59 -10.28
CA ILE A 138 -8.69 -16.81 -10.91
C ILE A 138 -8.45 -17.90 -9.86
N LYS A 139 -7.82 -17.56 -8.71
CA LYS A 139 -7.62 -18.52 -7.60
C LYS A 139 -8.94 -19.13 -7.12
N GLN A 140 -9.93 -18.29 -6.86
CA GLN A 140 -11.25 -18.76 -6.38
C GLN A 140 -11.94 -19.63 -7.42
N TYR A 141 -11.87 -19.21 -8.69
CA TYR A 141 -12.45 -20.00 -9.79
C TYR A 141 -11.75 -21.35 -9.97
N TYR A 142 -10.42 -21.40 -9.78
CA TYR A 142 -9.64 -22.63 -9.85
C TYR A 142 -10.08 -23.65 -8.79
N ILE A 143 -10.28 -23.20 -7.54
CA ILE A 143 -10.77 -24.06 -6.46
C ILE A 143 -12.17 -24.56 -6.77
N SER A 144 -13.10 -23.68 -7.16
CA SER A 144 -14.48 -24.05 -7.44
C SER A 144 -14.62 -24.99 -8.63
N SER A 145 -13.81 -24.85 -9.66
CA SER A 145 -13.88 -25.64 -10.91
C SER A 145 -13.15 -26.97 -10.82
N TYR A 146 -12.04 -27.03 -10.08
CA TYR A 146 -11.18 -28.21 -10.07
C TYR A 146 -11.01 -28.86 -8.68
N GLY A 147 -11.55 -28.25 -7.62
CA GLY A 147 -11.38 -28.74 -6.26
C GLY A 147 -9.92 -28.75 -5.77
N ARG A 148 -9.06 -27.93 -6.38
CA ARG A 148 -7.60 -27.91 -6.15
C ARG A 148 -7.13 -26.50 -5.83
N ASP A 149 -6.06 -26.39 -5.08
CA ASP A 149 -5.37 -25.12 -4.82
C ASP A 149 -4.39 -24.80 -5.95
N LEU A 150 -4.61 -23.66 -6.64
CA LEU A 150 -3.78 -23.20 -7.76
C LEU A 150 -2.31 -23.01 -7.32
N ILE A 151 -2.07 -22.46 -6.14
CA ILE A 151 -0.72 -22.19 -5.64
C ILE A 151 0.04 -23.50 -5.40
N GLN A 152 -0.64 -24.52 -4.88
CA GLN A 152 -0.04 -25.82 -4.69
C GLN A 152 0.29 -26.52 -6.01
N ASP A 153 -0.57 -26.35 -7.02
CA ASP A 153 -0.30 -26.90 -8.35
C ASP A 153 0.86 -26.17 -9.03
N LEU A 154 0.90 -24.83 -8.99
CA LEU A 154 2.02 -24.04 -9.51
C LEU A 154 3.37 -24.43 -8.83
N LYS A 155 3.39 -24.61 -7.51
CA LYS A 155 4.59 -25.02 -6.77
C LYS A 155 5.12 -26.40 -7.14
N LYS A 156 4.30 -27.27 -7.69
CA LYS A 156 4.77 -28.59 -8.18
C LYS A 156 5.45 -28.53 -9.53
N GLU A 157 5.06 -27.53 -10.32
CA GLU A 157 5.53 -27.36 -11.70
C GLU A 157 6.69 -26.38 -11.81
N LEU A 158 6.79 -25.42 -10.90
CA LEU A 158 7.75 -24.33 -10.94
C LEU A 158 8.80 -24.51 -9.86
N SER A 159 9.93 -23.82 -9.99
CA SER A 159 11.02 -23.86 -9.01
C SER A 159 11.79 -22.53 -8.92
N GLY A 160 12.56 -22.36 -7.85
CA GLY A 160 13.50 -21.28 -7.66
C GLY A 160 12.86 -19.88 -7.60
N ASN A 161 13.58 -18.88 -8.11
CA ASN A 161 13.14 -17.49 -8.06
C ASN A 161 11.91 -17.22 -8.96
N PHE A 162 11.75 -17.98 -10.04
CA PHE A 162 10.56 -17.89 -10.89
C PHE A 162 9.31 -18.34 -10.13
N GLU A 163 9.34 -19.49 -9.46
CA GLU A 163 8.25 -19.93 -8.57
C GLU A 163 7.93 -18.85 -7.52
N SER A 164 8.96 -18.30 -6.89
CA SER A 164 8.80 -17.28 -5.84
C SER A 164 8.05 -16.05 -6.32
N VAL A 165 8.35 -15.55 -7.53
CA VAL A 165 7.62 -14.41 -8.13
C VAL A 165 6.18 -14.79 -8.45
N VAL A 166 5.95 -15.95 -9.12
CA VAL A 166 4.62 -16.41 -9.50
C VAL A 166 3.72 -16.56 -8.27
N VAL A 167 4.21 -17.23 -7.23
CA VAL A 167 3.48 -17.40 -5.97
C VAL A 167 3.17 -16.06 -5.31
N ALA A 168 4.16 -15.16 -5.25
CA ALA A 168 3.97 -13.81 -4.69
C ALA A 168 2.91 -13.00 -5.46
N MET A 169 2.87 -13.09 -6.78
CA MET A 169 1.88 -12.40 -7.61
C MET A 169 0.44 -12.90 -7.41
N PHE A 170 0.26 -14.16 -6.98
CA PHE A 170 -1.06 -14.72 -6.62
C PHE A 170 -1.46 -14.49 -5.16
N GLN A 171 -0.63 -13.88 -4.35
CA GLN A 171 -1.01 -13.43 -3.00
C GLN A 171 -1.65 -12.05 -3.04
N THR A 172 -2.52 -11.76 -2.08
CA THR A 172 -2.91 -10.37 -1.82
C THR A 172 -1.70 -9.58 -1.28
N PRO A 173 -1.63 -8.25 -1.42
CA PRO A 173 -0.54 -7.46 -0.87
C PRO A 173 -0.31 -7.71 0.63
N ALA A 174 -1.38 -7.85 1.41
CA ALA A 174 -1.29 -8.12 2.84
C ALA A 174 -0.78 -9.54 3.15
N GLU A 175 -1.15 -10.55 2.35
CA GLU A 175 -0.61 -11.92 2.47
C GLU A 175 0.88 -11.98 2.16
N PHE A 176 1.30 -11.28 1.11
CA PHE A 176 2.70 -11.24 0.72
C PHE A 176 3.57 -10.53 1.76
N ASP A 177 3.16 -9.35 2.22
CA ASP A 177 3.88 -8.62 3.26
C ASP A 177 3.91 -9.39 4.60
N ALA A 178 2.79 -10.01 5.00
CA ALA A 178 2.73 -10.85 6.21
C ALA A 178 3.68 -12.06 6.12
N GLU A 179 3.79 -12.68 4.94
CA GLU A 179 4.73 -13.78 4.71
C GLU A 179 6.19 -13.31 4.76
N CYS A 180 6.51 -12.18 4.14
CA CYS A 180 7.85 -11.60 4.20
C CYS A 180 8.25 -11.26 5.66
N LEU A 181 7.35 -10.64 6.44
CA LEU A 181 7.59 -10.36 7.85
C LEU A 181 7.77 -11.65 8.67
N HIS A 182 6.96 -12.67 8.40
CA HIS A 182 7.09 -13.96 9.09
C HIS A 182 8.42 -14.62 8.80
N LYS A 183 8.83 -14.68 7.52
CA LYS A 183 10.15 -15.23 7.12
C LYS A 183 11.30 -14.46 7.75
N ALA A 184 11.21 -13.14 7.82
CA ALA A 184 12.24 -12.29 8.42
C ALA A 184 12.44 -12.51 9.93
N MET A 185 11.42 -13.04 10.60
CA MET A 185 11.41 -13.36 12.05
C MET A 185 11.52 -14.87 12.32
N ALA A 186 11.67 -15.70 11.31
CA ALA A 186 11.73 -17.15 11.46
C ALA A 186 13.19 -17.65 11.51
N GLY A 187 13.47 -18.61 12.39
CA GLY A 187 14.80 -19.22 12.50
C GLY A 187 15.70 -18.55 13.53
N ILE A 188 17.01 -18.57 13.28
CA ILE A 188 18.02 -17.98 14.17
C ILE A 188 18.36 -16.58 13.66
N GLY A 189 18.07 -15.57 14.47
CA GLY A 189 18.25 -14.15 14.10
C GLY A 189 17.02 -13.56 13.39
N THR A 190 17.08 -12.27 13.17
CA THR A 190 16.00 -11.48 12.53
C THR A 190 16.58 -10.70 11.37
N ASP A 191 15.88 -10.63 10.24
CA ASP A 191 16.22 -9.69 9.17
C ASP A 191 15.47 -8.35 9.41
N GLU A 192 16.11 -7.50 10.22
CA GLU A 192 15.58 -6.18 10.54
C GLU A 192 15.38 -5.32 9.29
N SER A 193 16.11 -5.56 8.22
CA SER A 193 16.00 -4.78 6.98
C SER A 193 14.66 -4.99 6.30
N VAL A 194 14.10 -6.21 6.36
CA VAL A 194 12.75 -6.53 5.86
C VAL A 194 11.69 -5.90 6.74
N LEU A 195 11.84 -5.98 8.07
CA LEU A 195 10.91 -5.35 9.02
C LEU A 195 10.85 -3.84 8.79
N ILE A 196 12.01 -3.20 8.67
CA ILE A 196 12.14 -1.76 8.42
C ILE A 196 11.49 -1.39 7.07
N GLU A 197 11.82 -2.10 5.99
CA GLU A 197 11.31 -1.81 4.65
C GLU A 197 9.79 -1.87 4.60
N ILE A 198 9.18 -2.94 5.11
CA ILE A 198 7.73 -3.14 5.05
C ILE A 198 7.01 -2.16 5.98
N ILE A 199 7.38 -2.13 7.28
CA ILE A 199 6.63 -1.36 8.28
C ILE A 199 6.76 0.16 8.03
N ALA A 200 7.92 0.64 7.57
CA ALA A 200 8.11 2.06 7.28
C ALA A 200 7.41 2.51 5.99
N SER A 201 7.24 1.61 5.00
CA SER A 201 6.77 1.99 3.67
C SER A 201 5.28 1.76 3.42
N ARG A 202 4.58 1.07 4.29
CA ARG A 202 3.15 0.82 4.15
C ARG A 202 2.33 1.86 4.91
N PRO A 203 1.26 2.42 4.30
CA PRO A 203 0.35 3.32 5.02
C PRO A 203 -0.42 2.55 6.12
N SER A 204 -0.93 3.28 7.11
CA SER A 204 -1.55 2.69 8.32
C SER A 204 -2.67 1.68 8.00
N PHE A 205 -3.49 1.93 6.97
CA PHE A 205 -4.55 1.00 6.61
C PHE A 205 -4.01 -0.35 6.08
N GLN A 206 -2.88 -0.33 5.34
CA GLN A 206 -2.23 -1.57 4.89
C GLN A 206 -1.56 -2.30 6.06
N LEU A 207 -0.95 -1.57 7.00
CA LEU A 207 -0.38 -2.17 8.21
C LEU A 207 -1.46 -2.87 9.04
N GLU A 208 -2.68 -2.30 9.10
CA GLU A 208 -3.80 -2.96 9.76
C GLU A 208 -4.22 -4.25 9.05
N GLN A 209 -4.31 -4.22 7.71
CA GLN A 209 -4.59 -5.44 6.92
C GLN A 209 -3.51 -6.51 7.10
N ILE A 210 -2.24 -6.10 7.14
CA ILE A 210 -1.10 -7.01 7.38
C ILE A 210 -1.21 -7.65 8.78
N LYS A 211 -1.53 -6.88 9.83
CA LYS A 211 -1.74 -7.41 11.19
C LYS A 211 -2.85 -8.46 11.24
N GLN A 212 -3.98 -8.16 10.63
CA GLN A 212 -5.12 -9.08 10.55
C GLN A 212 -4.75 -10.36 9.79
N THR A 213 -4.11 -10.23 8.62
CA THR A 213 -3.66 -11.36 7.80
C THR A 213 -2.62 -12.20 8.53
N TYR A 214 -1.66 -11.57 9.21
CA TYR A 214 -0.65 -12.26 10.01
C TYR A 214 -1.28 -13.10 11.13
N ARG A 215 -2.27 -12.51 11.83
CA ARG A 215 -3.03 -13.23 12.87
C ARG A 215 -3.81 -14.42 12.31
N MET A 216 -4.50 -14.26 11.18
CA MET A 216 -5.23 -15.35 10.53
C MET A 216 -4.32 -16.47 10.04
N LYS A 217 -3.19 -16.11 9.40
CA LYS A 217 -2.30 -17.08 8.75
C LYS A 217 -1.41 -17.84 9.75
N TYR A 218 -0.94 -17.17 10.80
CA TYR A 218 0.07 -17.71 11.72
C TYR A 218 -0.45 -17.90 13.16
N ASN A 219 -1.69 -17.53 13.44
CA ASN A 219 -2.29 -17.53 14.79
C ASN A 219 -1.40 -16.80 15.83
N LYS A 220 -0.74 -15.72 15.40
CA LYS A 220 0.15 -14.89 16.21
C LYS A 220 -0.17 -13.42 16.01
N ASP A 221 0.00 -12.61 17.06
CA ASP A 221 -0.08 -11.17 16.98
C ASP A 221 1.23 -10.59 16.42
N LEU A 222 1.15 -9.77 15.35
CA LEU A 222 2.32 -9.21 14.69
C LEU A 222 3.09 -8.25 15.60
N VAL A 223 2.39 -7.42 16.40
CA VAL A 223 3.04 -6.45 17.30
C VAL A 223 3.87 -7.20 18.33
N ARG A 224 3.29 -8.22 18.96
CA ARG A 224 4.00 -9.06 19.94
C ARG A 224 5.17 -9.82 19.30
N ALA A 225 5.02 -10.27 18.04
CA ALA A 225 6.13 -10.91 17.33
C ALA A 225 7.30 -9.94 17.12
N ILE A 226 7.04 -8.70 16.69
CA ILE A 226 8.04 -7.64 16.55
C ILE A 226 8.69 -7.29 17.90
N GLU A 227 7.89 -7.19 18.96
CA GLU A 227 8.41 -6.92 20.31
C GLU A 227 9.39 -7.99 20.80
N LYS A 228 9.12 -9.24 20.47
CA LYS A 228 9.99 -10.37 20.85
C LYS A 228 11.29 -10.40 20.04
N GLU A 229 11.22 -10.12 18.75
CA GLU A 229 12.32 -10.28 17.80
C GLU A 229 13.22 -9.02 17.70
N THR A 230 12.82 -7.89 18.27
CA THR A 230 13.59 -6.64 18.19
C THR A 230 13.85 -6.06 19.58
N SER A 231 14.73 -5.06 19.68
CA SER A 231 15.10 -4.43 20.94
C SER A 231 15.34 -2.92 20.81
N GLY A 232 15.48 -2.22 21.92
CA GLY A 232 15.90 -0.82 21.98
C GLY A 232 14.98 0.14 21.21
N ASN A 233 15.58 1.12 20.57
CA ASN A 233 14.86 2.16 19.81
C ASN A 233 14.21 1.64 18.54
N LEU A 234 14.79 0.61 17.90
CA LEU A 234 14.17 -0.07 16.76
C LEU A 234 12.79 -0.63 17.15
N ARG A 235 12.70 -1.41 18.24
CA ARG A 235 11.44 -1.97 18.74
C ARG A 235 10.41 -0.86 19.00
N LYS A 236 10.80 0.17 19.76
CA LYS A 236 9.89 1.27 20.11
C LYS A 236 9.28 1.92 18.87
N LEU A 237 10.09 2.22 17.87
CA LEU A 237 9.63 2.89 16.65
C LEU A 237 8.79 1.95 15.76
N LEU A 238 9.19 0.68 15.56
CA LEU A 238 8.39 -0.28 14.80
C LEU A 238 7.01 -0.51 15.43
N VAL A 239 6.95 -0.66 16.74
CA VAL A 239 5.68 -0.81 17.48
C VAL A 239 4.84 0.47 17.36
N SER A 240 5.45 1.66 17.49
CA SER A 240 4.73 2.92 17.29
C SER A 240 4.11 3.02 15.89
N LEU A 241 4.84 2.63 14.85
CA LEU A 241 4.32 2.64 13.47
C LEU A 241 3.16 1.66 13.26
N LEU A 242 3.19 0.51 13.91
CA LEU A 242 2.12 -0.51 13.85
C LEU A 242 0.87 -0.11 14.62
N LEU A 243 0.99 0.73 15.64
CA LEU A 243 -0.11 1.15 16.52
C LEU A 243 -0.62 2.56 16.21
N ALA A 244 0.24 3.44 15.66
CA ALA A 244 -0.11 4.84 15.43
C ALA A 244 -1.08 4.98 14.24
N GLN A 245 -2.03 5.89 14.42
CA GLN A 245 -2.84 6.43 13.34
C GLN A 245 -2.10 7.64 12.75
N ARG A 246 -1.40 7.45 11.64
CA ARG A 246 -0.71 8.54 10.95
C ARG A 246 -1.72 9.54 10.39
N SER A 247 -1.46 10.84 10.60
CA SER A 247 -2.23 11.94 10.02
C SER A 247 -2.36 11.77 8.50
N GLN A 248 -3.56 12.04 7.96
CA GLN A 248 -3.85 12.03 6.52
C GLN A 248 -3.85 13.46 5.93
N ASN A 249 -3.35 14.43 6.68
CA ASN A 249 -3.37 15.84 6.33
C ASN A 249 -2.53 16.09 5.06
N GLN A 250 -3.15 16.61 4.00
CA GLN A 250 -2.47 16.92 2.75
C GLN A 250 -1.94 18.38 2.70
N VAL A 251 -2.53 19.25 3.53
CA VAL A 251 -2.13 20.67 3.61
C VAL A 251 -1.49 20.90 4.98
N PRO A 252 -0.15 20.94 5.08
CA PRO A 252 0.53 21.08 6.35
C PRO A 252 0.34 22.49 6.94
N ASN A 253 0.17 22.57 8.26
CA ASN A 253 0.21 23.83 8.98
C ASN A 253 1.68 24.25 9.14
N GLN A 254 2.07 25.34 8.49
CA GLN A 254 3.45 25.84 8.48
C GLN A 254 3.98 26.15 9.89
N GLN A 255 3.14 26.72 10.76
CA GLN A 255 3.52 27.02 12.14
C GLN A 255 3.78 25.76 12.95
N GLN A 256 2.93 24.72 12.80
CA GLN A 256 3.14 23.43 13.45
C GLN A 256 4.39 22.74 12.92
N CYS A 257 4.63 22.77 11.59
CA CYS A 257 5.85 22.22 11.00
C CYS A 257 7.12 22.91 11.55
N MET A 258 7.07 24.23 11.74
CA MET A 258 8.17 24.97 12.34
C MET A 258 8.42 24.58 13.80
N MET A 259 7.35 24.40 14.58
CA MET A 259 7.46 23.93 15.98
C MET A 259 8.03 22.49 16.05
N ASP A 260 7.56 21.60 15.17
CA ASP A 260 8.06 20.23 15.11
C ASP A 260 9.54 20.17 14.68
N ALA A 261 9.95 21.00 13.71
CA ALA A 261 11.36 21.14 13.31
C ALA A 261 12.25 21.64 14.45
N GLN A 262 11.76 22.61 15.23
CA GLN A 262 12.47 23.09 16.43
C GLN A 262 12.53 22.02 17.52
N ALA A 263 11.45 21.24 17.69
CA ALA A 263 11.41 20.12 18.64
C ALA A 263 12.44 19.04 18.26
N LEU A 264 12.52 18.66 16.98
CA LEU A 264 13.52 17.71 16.48
C LEU A 264 14.94 18.23 16.69
N TYR A 265 15.19 19.53 16.43
CA TYR A 265 16.49 20.12 16.71
C TYR A 265 16.87 20.04 18.20
N LYS A 266 15.95 20.43 19.10
CA LYS A 266 16.17 20.37 20.56
C LYS A 266 16.33 18.93 21.06
N ALA A 267 15.68 17.96 20.40
CA ALA A 267 15.74 16.55 20.76
C ALA A 267 17.03 15.85 20.28
N GLY A 268 17.70 16.39 19.26
CA GLY A 268 18.96 15.89 18.69
C GLY A 268 20.10 16.89 18.84
N GLU A 269 20.52 17.50 17.73
CA GLU A 269 21.70 18.40 17.64
C GLU A 269 21.74 19.53 18.68
N GLY A 270 20.63 19.91 19.29
CA GLY A 270 20.50 20.98 20.30
C GLY A 270 20.81 20.56 21.73
N ARG A 271 21.18 19.31 21.98
CA ARG A 271 21.49 18.78 23.30
C ARG A 271 22.62 17.77 23.27
N TRP A 272 23.16 17.44 24.41
CA TRP A 272 24.05 16.29 24.56
C TRP A 272 23.21 14.99 24.70
N GLY A 273 23.39 14.06 23.79
CA GLY A 273 22.54 12.88 23.65
C GLY A 273 21.22 13.18 22.93
N THR A 274 20.53 12.14 22.48
CA THR A 274 19.31 12.26 21.64
C THR A 274 18.06 11.90 22.45
N ASP A 275 16.99 12.68 22.30
CA ASP A 275 15.66 12.33 22.78
C ASP A 275 14.90 11.59 21.65
N GLU A 276 15.06 10.27 21.61
CA GLU A 276 14.45 9.43 20.61
C GLU A 276 12.92 9.43 20.67
N SER A 277 12.32 9.78 21.83
CA SER A 277 10.86 9.79 21.98
C SER A 277 10.20 10.88 21.13
N THR A 278 10.81 12.06 21.06
CA THR A 278 10.36 13.17 20.20
C THR A 278 10.44 12.79 18.71
N PHE A 279 11.55 12.21 18.27
CA PHE A 279 11.68 11.70 16.91
C PHE A 279 10.62 10.64 16.61
N ASN A 280 10.46 9.67 17.51
CA ASN A 280 9.47 8.59 17.37
C ASN A 280 8.05 9.16 17.20
N GLN A 281 7.64 10.07 18.09
CA GLN A 281 6.32 10.69 18.03
C GLN A 281 6.07 11.39 16.68
N ILE A 282 6.98 12.27 16.25
CA ILE A 282 6.82 13.03 15.01
C ILE A 282 6.80 12.09 13.80
N PHE A 283 7.77 11.18 13.69
CA PHE A 283 7.86 10.27 12.55
C PHE A 283 6.77 9.21 12.47
N SER A 284 6.13 8.84 13.58
CA SER A 284 5.01 7.88 13.56
C SER A 284 3.66 8.52 13.30
N THR A 285 3.48 9.82 13.63
CA THR A 285 2.15 10.45 13.61
C THR A 285 1.93 11.47 12.48
N ARG A 286 2.99 12.17 12.02
CA ARG A 286 2.85 13.21 10.99
C ARG A 286 2.63 12.61 9.59
N SER A 287 1.81 13.29 8.78
CA SER A 287 1.56 12.91 7.38
C SER A 287 2.81 13.08 6.50
N PRO A 288 2.86 12.46 5.30
CA PRO A 288 3.93 12.71 4.33
C PRO A 288 4.12 14.20 4.00
N ALA A 289 3.02 14.95 3.81
CA ALA A 289 3.05 16.38 3.54
C ALA A 289 3.63 17.18 4.73
N GLU A 290 3.24 16.81 5.96
CA GLU A 290 3.78 17.43 7.17
C GLU A 290 5.26 17.13 7.34
N ILE A 291 5.73 15.89 7.12
CA ILE A 291 7.17 15.55 7.20
C ILE A 291 7.98 16.28 6.15
N ALA A 292 7.47 16.43 4.92
CA ALA A 292 8.14 17.22 3.88
C ALA A 292 8.27 18.69 4.30
N CYS A 293 7.21 19.28 4.85
CA CYS A 293 7.20 20.64 5.41
C CYS A 293 8.18 20.77 6.60
N ILE A 294 8.18 19.84 7.53
CA ILE A 294 9.11 19.81 8.68
C ILE A 294 10.56 19.77 8.21
N ASN A 295 10.86 18.94 7.18
CA ASN A 295 12.20 18.88 6.60
C ASN A 295 12.66 20.22 6.01
N GLN A 296 11.77 20.95 5.30
CA GLN A 296 12.06 22.29 4.79
C GLN A 296 12.28 23.30 5.94
N CYS A 297 11.42 23.29 6.96
CA CYS A 297 11.59 24.12 8.15
C CYS A 297 12.91 23.81 8.86
N TYR A 298 13.30 22.54 8.96
CA TYR A 298 14.55 22.14 9.59
C TYR A 298 15.77 22.72 8.83
N VAL A 299 15.75 22.63 7.48
CA VAL A 299 16.79 23.26 6.63
C VAL A 299 16.87 24.77 6.88
N SER A 300 15.70 25.44 7.00
CA SER A 300 15.66 26.90 7.25
C SER A 300 16.24 27.27 8.62
N ILE A 301 16.05 26.44 9.64
CA ILE A 301 16.56 26.67 10.99
C ILE A 301 18.06 26.38 11.08
N ARG A 302 18.54 25.32 10.44
CA ARG A 302 19.86 24.74 10.66
C ARG A 302 20.84 24.83 9.49
N GLY A 303 20.36 25.15 8.28
CA GLY A 303 21.17 25.06 7.07
C GLY A 303 21.56 23.63 6.69
N LYS A 304 20.99 22.61 7.37
CA LYS A 304 21.24 21.19 7.15
C LYS A 304 19.91 20.44 6.97
N SER A 305 19.92 19.39 6.17
CA SER A 305 18.75 18.53 6.01
C SER A 305 18.50 17.67 7.26
N LEU A 306 17.26 17.30 7.45
CA LEU A 306 16.87 16.35 8.53
C LEU A 306 17.56 14.98 8.33
N GLU A 307 17.89 14.61 7.09
CA GLU A 307 18.68 13.42 6.78
C GLU A 307 20.06 13.44 7.46
N LYS A 308 20.78 14.60 7.37
CA LYS A 308 22.07 14.78 8.05
C LYS A 308 21.96 14.75 9.56
N ALA A 309 20.87 15.30 10.11
CA ALA A 309 20.61 15.24 11.54
C ALA A 309 20.40 13.78 12.00
N ILE A 310 19.56 13.02 11.29
CA ILE A 310 19.34 11.58 11.58
C ILE A 310 20.67 10.82 11.47
N ASP A 311 21.49 11.14 10.46
CA ASP A 311 22.78 10.49 10.23
C ASP A 311 23.75 10.67 11.39
N SER A 312 23.75 11.84 12.02
CA SER A 312 24.63 12.17 13.16
C SER A 312 24.08 11.67 14.50
N GLU A 313 22.74 11.67 14.69
CA GLU A 313 22.11 11.41 15.99
C GLU A 313 21.85 9.91 16.24
N PHE A 314 21.69 9.12 15.19
CA PHE A 314 21.32 7.72 15.30
C PHE A 314 22.38 6.78 14.73
N SER A 315 22.37 5.53 15.19
CA SER A 315 23.25 4.47 14.72
C SER A 315 22.47 3.16 14.53
N GLY A 316 23.08 2.18 13.86
CA GLY A 316 22.52 0.84 13.67
C GLY A 316 21.15 0.84 12.98
N ASP A 317 20.25 -0.02 13.43
CA ASP A 317 18.94 -0.23 12.78
C ASP A 317 17.94 0.89 13.09
N ALA A 318 18.08 1.58 14.22
CA ALA A 318 17.29 2.78 14.49
C ALA A 318 17.57 3.88 13.45
N LYS A 319 18.84 4.12 13.11
CA LYS A 319 19.24 5.03 12.01
C LYS A 319 18.63 4.60 10.68
N LYS A 320 18.76 3.32 10.33
CA LYS A 320 18.19 2.78 9.09
C LYS A 320 16.67 3.00 9.02
N LEU A 321 15.95 2.80 10.13
CA LEU A 321 14.52 2.99 10.18
C LEU A 321 14.10 4.46 10.01
N PHE A 322 14.73 5.41 10.73
CA PHE A 322 14.43 6.83 10.56
C PHE A 322 14.78 7.35 9.17
N MET A 323 15.92 6.91 8.61
CA MET A 323 16.30 7.23 7.22
C MET A 323 15.30 6.67 6.21
N THR A 324 14.86 5.43 6.39
CA THR A 324 13.82 4.81 5.54
C THR A 324 12.51 5.58 5.63
N LEU A 325 12.05 5.91 6.84
CA LEU A 325 10.83 6.71 7.04
C LEU A 325 10.93 8.06 6.35
N LEU A 326 12.03 8.79 6.54
CA LEU A 326 12.22 10.09 5.90
C LEU A 326 12.15 9.97 4.37
N LYS A 327 12.89 9.03 3.79
CA LYS A 327 12.92 8.81 2.32
C LYS A 327 11.55 8.41 1.78
N VAL A 328 10.88 7.47 2.42
CA VAL A 328 9.55 6.99 2.01
C VAL A 328 8.50 8.08 2.13
N LEU A 329 8.49 8.85 3.22
CA LEU A 329 7.50 9.89 3.46
C LEU A 329 7.69 11.09 2.51
N ILE A 330 8.90 11.35 2.04
CA ILE A 330 9.18 12.46 1.11
C ILE A 330 9.00 12.01 -0.34
N ASN A 331 9.56 10.86 -0.73
CA ASN A 331 9.54 10.39 -2.11
C ASN A 331 9.59 8.85 -2.18
N PRO A 332 8.44 8.15 -2.06
CA PRO A 332 8.40 6.70 -2.12
C PRO A 332 9.03 6.11 -3.39
N PRO A 333 8.74 6.60 -4.62
CA PRO A 333 9.35 6.04 -5.83
C PRO A 333 10.89 6.10 -5.83
N SER A 334 11.47 7.19 -5.33
CA SER A 334 12.93 7.32 -5.21
C SER A 334 13.52 6.30 -4.23
N TYR A 335 12.85 6.09 -3.09
CA TYR A 335 13.25 5.05 -2.13
C TYR A 335 13.23 3.65 -2.75
N PHE A 336 12.15 3.29 -3.46
CA PHE A 336 12.06 1.96 -4.08
C PHE A 336 13.03 1.80 -5.26
N ALA A 337 13.33 2.85 -6.02
CA ALA A 337 14.39 2.84 -7.02
C ALA A 337 15.76 2.52 -6.38
N GLU A 338 16.07 3.14 -5.24
CA GLU A 338 17.28 2.81 -4.45
C GLU A 338 17.26 1.36 -3.95
N ARG A 339 16.13 0.85 -3.46
CA ARG A 339 16.02 -0.54 -2.99
C ARG A 339 16.23 -1.57 -4.10
N ILE A 340 15.65 -1.32 -5.29
CA ILE A 340 15.85 -2.20 -6.45
C ILE A 340 17.33 -2.14 -6.89
N HIS A 341 17.91 -0.95 -7.01
CA HIS A 341 19.34 -0.82 -7.34
C HIS A 341 20.23 -1.58 -6.35
N ASP A 342 19.97 -1.44 -5.05
CA ASP A 342 20.72 -2.14 -4.00
C ASP A 342 20.57 -3.67 -4.04
N SER A 343 19.53 -4.19 -4.71
CA SER A 343 19.33 -5.63 -4.85
C SER A 343 20.12 -6.25 -6.00
N ILE A 344 20.52 -5.44 -6.99
CA ILE A 344 21.21 -5.88 -8.20
C ILE A 344 22.64 -5.34 -8.33
N LYS A 345 23.05 -4.43 -7.42
CA LYS A 345 24.43 -3.92 -7.44
C LYS A 345 25.40 -4.86 -6.73
N GLY A 346 26.56 -5.09 -7.35
CA GLY A 346 27.65 -5.87 -6.76
C GLY A 346 27.75 -7.24 -7.40
N ILE A 347 28.29 -8.20 -6.63
CA ILE A 347 28.43 -9.58 -7.10
C ILE A 347 27.20 -10.37 -6.62
N GLY A 348 26.40 -10.86 -7.57
CA GLY A 348 25.18 -11.62 -7.33
C GLY A 348 23.97 -10.75 -6.99
N THR A 349 22.78 -11.32 -7.18
CA THR A 349 21.48 -10.68 -6.95
C THR A 349 20.99 -11.01 -5.54
N LYS A 350 20.40 -10.01 -4.86
CA LYS A 350 19.64 -10.24 -3.62
C LYS A 350 18.19 -10.51 -4.02
N ASP A 351 17.93 -11.73 -4.47
CA ASP A 351 16.67 -12.10 -5.13
C ASP A 351 15.44 -11.81 -4.29
N ASP A 352 15.41 -12.20 -3.01
CA ASP A 352 14.26 -11.94 -2.13
C ASP A 352 13.93 -10.44 -2.02
N LYS A 353 14.96 -9.58 -1.99
CA LYS A 353 14.81 -8.14 -1.96
C LYS A 353 14.31 -7.61 -3.30
N LEU A 354 14.85 -8.11 -4.41
CA LEU A 354 14.42 -7.72 -5.77
C LEU A 354 12.95 -8.11 -6.00
N ILE A 355 12.59 -9.34 -5.70
CA ILE A 355 11.21 -9.86 -5.81
C ILE A 355 10.26 -9.02 -4.97
N ARG A 356 10.58 -8.79 -3.70
CA ARG A 356 9.71 -8.03 -2.79
C ARG A 356 9.45 -6.61 -3.30
N ASN A 357 10.48 -5.92 -3.78
CA ASN A 357 10.34 -4.55 -4.26
C ASN A 357 9.59 -4.48 -5.60
N ILE A 358 9.83 -5.36 -6.55
CA ILE A 358 9.10 -5.37 -7.83
C ILE A 358 7.65 -5.79 -7.62
N VAL A 359 7.39 -6.91 -6.96
CA VAL A 359 6.04 -7.45 -6.74
C VAL A 359 5.16 -6.46 -5.96
N SER A 360 5.69 -5.84 -4.90
CA SER A 360 4.90 -4.92 -4.10
C SER A 360 4.62 -3.56 -4.78
N ARG A 361 5.34 -3.23 -5.87
CA ARG A 361 5.26 -1.91 -6.52
C ARG A 361 4.78 -1.94 -7.96
N CYS A 362 4.79 -3.10 -8.63
CA CYS A 362 4.47 -3.19 -10.06
C CYS A 362 3.08 -2.65 -10.41
N GLU A 363 2.10 -2.72 -9.52
CA GLU A 363 0.74 -2.21 -9.73
C GLU A 363 0.47 -0.84 -9.05
N ILE A 364 1.48 -0.19 -8.46
CA ILE A 364 1.29 1.04 -7.68
C ILE A 364 1.96 2.24 -8.35
N ASP A 365 3.28 2.21 -8.50
CA ASP A 365 4.06 3.37 -8.95
C ASP A 365 5.33 2.99 -9.74
N MET A 366 5.31 1.85 -10.44
CA MET A 366 6.45 1.39 -11.24
C MET A 366 6.92 2.43 -12.30
N PRO A 367 6.04 3.18 -12.98
CA PRO A 367 6.48 4.24 -13.89
C PRO A 367 7.32 5.32 -13.21
N GLN A 368 6.90 5.74 -12.03
CA GLN A 368 7.62 6.75 -11.24
C GLN A 368 8.94 6.19 -10.71
N ILE A 369 8.97 4.93 -10.28
CA ILE A 369 10.20 4.24 -9.87
C ILE A 369 11.20 4.19 -11.04
N LYS A 370 10.77 3.84 -12.27
CA LYS A 370 11.61 3.85 -13.47
C LYS A 370 12.20 5.22 -13.73
N GLN A 371 11.38 6.28 -13.62
CA GLN A 371 11.82 7.65 -13.79
C GLN A 371 12.86 8.07 -12.74
N CYS A 372 12.59 7.77 -11.46
CA CYS A 372 13.54 8.04 -10.37
C CYS A 372 14.84 7.26 -10.55
N TYR A 373 14.77 6.00 -10.93
CA TYR A 373 15.92 5.15 -11.19
C TYR A 373 16.82 5.74 -12.27
N ARG A 374 16.22 6.16 -13.40
CA ARG A 374 16.96 6.81 -14.49
C ARG A 374 17.61 8.12 -14.05
N SER A 375 16.89 8.92 -13.26
CA SER A 375 17.43 10.21 -12.74
C SER A 375 18.59 10.00 -11.77
N MET A 376 18.51 8.96 -10.91
CA MET A 376 19.52 8.68 -9.88
C MET A 376 20.78 8.01 -10.41
N TYR A 377 20.62 7.08 -11.38
CA TYR A 377 21.71 6.21 -11.82
C TYR A 377 22.11 6.39 -13.28
N GLY A 378 21.39 7.22 -14.05
CA GLY A 378 21.65 7.43 -15.49
C GLY A 378 21.39 6.20 -16.35
N ARG A 379 20.71 5.19 -15.82
CA ARG A 379 20.46 3.88 -16.45
C ARG A 379 18.97 3.55 -16.48
N ASP A 380 18.60 2.66 -17.37
CA ASP A 380 17.25 2.12 -17.43
C ASP A 380 17.09 0.96 -16.45
N LEU A 381 16.04 1.00 -15.63
CA LEU A 381 15.73 -0.03 -14.63
C LEU A 381 15.60 -1.42 -15.25
N LEU A 382 14.85 -1.51 -16.36
CA LEU A 382 14.62 -2.78 -17.04
C LEU A 382 15.92 -3.36 -17.59
N HIS A 383 16.80 -2.50 -18.14
CA HIS A 383 18.09 -2.92 -18.64
C HIS A 383 18.95 -3.55 -17.52
N ASP A 384 19.03 -2.88 -16.38
CA ASP A 384 19.87 -3.35 -15.26
C ASP A 384 19.32 -4.63 -14.64
N VAL A 385 17.98 -4.74 -14.44
CA VAL A 385 17.35 -5.98 -13.95
C VAL A 385 17.56 -7.14 -14.92
N ARG A 386 17.45 -6.90 -16.24
CA ARG A 386 17.73 -7.92 -17.26
C ARG A 386 19.18 -8.37 -17.29
N GLY A 387 20.09 -7.47 -16.98
CA GLY A 387 21.52 -7.79 -16.90
C GLY A 387 21.87 -8.72 -15.73
N ASP A 388 21.11 -8.62 -14.64
CA ASP A 388 21.39 -9.31 -13.37
C ASP A 388 20.54 -10.57 -13.15
N THR A 389 19.59 -10.86 -14.03
CA THR A 389 18.69 -12.00 -13.95
C THR A 389 18.71 -12.85 -15.22
N SER A 390 18.19 -14.10 -15.17
CA SER A 390 18.20 -15.02 -16.30
C SER A 390 16.93 -15.88 -16.40
N GLY A 391 16.71 -16.56 -17.53
CA GLY A 391 15.61 -17.51 -17.76
C GLY A 391 14.23 -16.89 -17.58
N ASP A 392 13.28 -17.67 -17.09
CA ASP A 392 11.89 -17.26 -16.89
C ASP A 392 11.74 -16.27 -15.75
N TYR A 393 12.64 -16.31 -14.77
CA TYR A 393 12.77 -15.26 -13.75
C TYR A 393 13.03 -13.87 -14.36
N LYS A 394 13.96 -13.76 -15.32
CA LYS A 394 14.17 -12.52 -16.10
C LYS A 394 12.93 -12.10 -16.87
N LYS A 395 12.25 -13.06 -17.53
CA LYS A 395 11.07 -12.76 -18.35
C LYS A 395 9.94 -12.18 -17.50
N ILE A 396 9.60 -12.82 -16.36
CA ILE A 396 8.50 -12.36 -15.51
C ILE A 396 8.80 -11.01 -14.87
N LEU A 397 10.01 -10.77 -14.34
CA LEU A 397 10.38 -9.47 -13.79
C LEU A 397 10.34 -8.38 -14.86
N SER A 398 10.82 -8.68 -16.08
CA SER A 398 10.74 -7.75 -17.22
C SER A 398 9.28 -7.40 -17.56
N GLY A 399 8.41 -8.40 -17.60
CA GLY A 399 6.98 -8.22 -17.85
C GLY A 399 6.31 -7.31 -16.80
N LEU A 400 6.62 -7.51 -15.52
CA LEU A 400 6.09 -6.69 -14.42
C LEU A 400 6.60 -5.24 -14.45
N ILE A 401 7.85 -5.01 -14.87
CA ILE A 401 8.42 -3.66 -15.01
C ILE A 401 7.87 -2.93 -16.24
N VAL A 402 7.59 -3.64 -17.33
CA VAL A 402 7.14 -3.03 -18.60
C VAL A 402 5.65 -2.70 -18.58
N ARG A 403 4.83 -3.52 -17.91
CA ARG A 403 3.37 -3.44 -17.94
C ARG A 403 2.82 -2.04 -17.56
N PHE A 404 3.49 -1.32 -16.69
CA PHE A 404 3.05 -0.04 -16.14
C PHE A 404 4.00 1.10 -16.48
#